data_e9f3b8061e109e7a55b7c2bd9f52e330
#
_entry.id   e9f3b8061e109e7a55b7c2bd9f52e330
#
_cell.length_a   1.000
_cell.length_b   1.000
_cell.length_c   1.000
_cell.angle_alpha   90.00
_cell.angle_beta   90.00
_cell.angle_gamma   90.00
#
_symmetry.space_group_name_H-M   'P 1'
#
loop_
_entity.id
_entity.type
_entity.pdbx_description
1 polymer ?
#
loop_
_entity_poly.entity_id
_entity_poly.type
_entity_poly.pdbx_seq_one_letter_code
_entity_poly.pdbx_strand_id
1 'polypeptide(L)'
;LRCLVGSEMCIRDRRDEDEHLRMQKRKEMEQYADYRNYLSFSMYEQVTDENGRVIRENFVDDMAGRDSGGEGQNPKYVALLAGFAMLYMQQSNRDSKIKLVLLDEAFSKMDQERSAVCLKYARKMDLQLIVCVPDERLQSLIRNVDCVYGFRRHNNQISMMHIDKGDYLKLMEG
;
A
#
# COMPACT_ATOMS: atom_id res chain seq x y z
N LEU A 1 0.09 -49.24 42.93
CA LEU A 1 -0.39 -47.86 42.92
C LEU A 1 0.73 -46.80 42.85
N ARG A 2 1.89 -47.09 43.44
CA ARG A 2 3.07 -46.16 43.38
C ARG A 2 3.74 -46.12 42.00
N CYS A 3 3.64 -47.16 41.18
CA CYS A 3 4.24 -47.16 39.82
C CYS A 3 3.41 -46.39 38.78
N LEU A 4 2.08 -46.32 38.95
CA LEU A 4 1.20 -45.61 37.99
C LEU A 4 1.32 -44.10 38.09
N VAL A 5 1.49 -43.55 39.31
CA VAL A 5 1.65 -42.11 39.52
C VAL A 5 2.98 -41.62 38.96
N GLY A 6 4.06 -42.41 39.07
CA GLY A 6 5.37 -42.08 38.47
C GLY A 6 5.37 -42.11 36.93
N SER A 7 4.61 -43.02 36.33
CA SER A 7 4.54 -43.16 34.86
C SER A 7 3.72 -42.03 34.21
N GLU A 8 2.66 -41.56 34.83
CA GLU A 8 1.89 -40.40 34.30
C GLU A 8 2.68 -39.09 34.41
N MET A 9 3.43 -38.91 35.49
CA MET A 9 4.26 -37.73 35.65
C MET A 9 5.41 -37.70 34.64
N CYS A 10 6.09 -38.83 34.40
CA CYS A 10 7.12 -38.94 33.37
C CYS A 10 6.60 -38.81 31.93
N ILE A 11 5.35 -39.20 31.67
CA ILE A 11 4.72 -39.02 30.35
C ILE A 11 4.33 -37.58 30.13
N ARG A 12 3.90 -36.87 31.16
CA ARG A 12 3.52 -35.47 31.10
C ARG A 12 4.75 -34.61 30.87
N ASP A 13 5.80 -34.77 31.62
CA ASP A 13 7.06 -34.07 31.46
C ASP A 13 7.67 -34.27 30.08
N ARG A 14 7.64 -35.50 29.53
CA ARG A 14 8.11 -35.78 28.17
C ARG A 14 7.27 -35.09 27.08
N ARG A 15 5.95 -35.00 27.28
CA ARG A 15 5.07 -34.29 26.33
C ARG A 15 5.36 -32.79 26.32
N ASP A 16 5.58 -32.20 27.48
CA ASP A 16 5.89 -30.79 27.63
C ASP A 16 7.26 -30.46 27.03
N GLU A 17 8.28 -31.32 27.24
CA GLU A 17 9.59 -31.23 26.60
C GLU A 17 9.50 -31.38 25.07
N ASP A 18 8.72 -32.33 24.58
CA ASP A 18 8.51 -32.56 23.14
C ASP A 18 7.78 -31.36 22.50
N GLU A 19 6.82 -30.75 23.19
CA GLU A 19 6.10 -29.59 22.70
C GLU A 19 6.98 -28.35 22.67
N HIS A 20 7.81 -28.15 23.69
CA HIS A 20 8.79 -27.05 23.73
C HIS A 20 9.84 -27.19 22.61
N LEU A 21 10.33 -28.38 22.37
CA LEU A 21 11.28 -28.67 21.29
C LEU A 21 10.64 -28.47 19.91
N ARG A 22 9.37 -28.83 19.74
CA ARG A 22 8.62 -28.58 18.50
C ARG A 22 8.41 -27.09 18.26
N MET A 23 8.09 -26.32 19.30
CA MET A 23 7.96 -24.86 19.19
C MET A 23 9.30 -24.20 18.82
N GLN A 24 10.40 -24.65 19.43
CA GLN A 24 11.72 -24.14 19.13
C GLN A 24 12.11 -24.41 17.67
N LYS A 25 11.94 -25.66 17.21
CA LYS A 25 12.20 -26.04 15.82
C LYS A 25 11.31 -25.25 14.83
N ARG A 26 10.06 -25.01 15.20
CA ARG A 26 9.16 -24.20 14.37
C ARG A 26 9.64 -22.76 14.24
N LYS A 27 10.09 -22.13 15.34
CA LYS A 27 10.68 -20.78 15.31
C LYS A 27 11.95 -20.72 14.47
N GLU A 28 12.81 -21.73 14.58
CA GLU A 28 14.00 -21.84 13.73
C GLU A 28 13.63 -21.97 12.25
N MET A 29 12.65 -22.80 11.90
CA MET A 29 12.15 -22.93 10.54
C MET A 29 11.54 -21.61 10.02
N GLU A 30 10.80 -20.88 10.84
CA GLU A 30 10.24 -19.57 10.49
C GLU A 30 11.35 -18.56 10.20
N GLN A 31 12.46 -18.57 10.95
CA GLN A 31 13.63 -17.73 10.66
C GLN A 31 14.29 -18.09 9.32
N TYR A 32 14.43 -19.39 9.03
CA TYR A 32 14.97 -19.84 7.73
C TYR A 32 14.02 -19.59 6.56
N ALA A 33 12.70 -19.57 6.80
CA ALA A 33 11.71 -19.27 5.78
C ALA A 33 11.56 -17.76 5.52
N ASP A 34 12.09 -16.90 6.39
CA ASP A 34 12.02 -15.46 6.22
C ASP A 34 13.03 -14.97 5.18
N TYR A 35 12.54 -14.68 3.97
CA TYR A 35 13.35 -14.20 2.86
C TYR A 35 14.11 -12.90 3.16
N ARG A 36 13.66 -12.09 4.13
CA ARG A 36 14.31 -10.85 4.55
C ARG A 36 15.70 -11.06 5.14
N ASN A 37 15.98 -12.26 5.64
CA ASN A 37 17.31 -12.63 6.15
C ASN A 37 18.33 -12.91 5.05
N TYR A 38 17.89 -13.12 3.80
CA TYR A 38 18.71 -13.55 2.67
C TYR A 38 18.70 -12.60 1.49
N LEU A 39 17.66 -11.75 1.40
CA LEU A 39 17.45 -10.85 0.27
C LEU A 39 17.38 -9.41 0.77
N SER A 40 18.08 -8.53 0.08
CA SER A 40 17.91 -7.09 0.18
C SER A 40 17.21 -6.60 -1.10
N PHE A 41 16.25 -5.69 -0.92
CA PHE A 41 15.50 -5.12 -2.03
C PHE A 41 15.88 -3.66 -2.16
N SER A 42 16.25 -3.25 -3.36
CA SER A 42 16.51 -1.86 -3.70
C SER A 42 15.58 -1.46 -4.84
N MET A 43 15.04 -0.26 -4.75
CA MET A 43 14.22 0.33 -5.80
C MET A 43 14.98 1.49 -6.41
N TYR A 44 14.97 1.58 -7.74
CA TYR A 44 15.57 2.69 -8.46
C TYR A 44 14.65 3.18 -9.56
N GLU A 45 14.73 4.48 -9.82
CA GLU A 45 14.07 5.16 -10.91
C GLU A 45 15.04 5.26 -12.09
N GLN A 46 14.64 4.79 -13.25
CA GLN A 46 15.40 4.94 -14.48
C GLN A 46 14.75 6.01 -15.36
N VAL A 47 15.53 7.00 -15.73
CA VAL A 47 15.14 7.98 -16.76
C VAL A 47 15.74 7.53 -18.09
N THR A 48 14.88 7.34 -19.09
CA THR A 48 15.27 6.87 -20.43
C THR A 48 15.09 7.98 -21.46
N ASP A 49 15.93 7.97 -22.50
CA ASP A 49 15.77 8.82 -23.68
C ASP A 49 14.64 8.30 -24.60
N GLU A 50 14.40 9.02 -25.68
CA GLU A 50 13.42 8.65 -26.71
C GLU A 50 13.72 7.30 -27.37
N ASN A 51 14.95 6.82 -27.30
CA ASN A 51 15.42 5.54 -27.84
C ASN A 51 15.39 4.40 -26.80
N GLY A 52 14.93 4.68 -25.58
CA GLY A 52 14.85 3.70 -24.48
C GLY A 52 16.20 3.44 -23.80
N ARG A 53 17.24 4.27 -24.02
CA ARG A 53 18.52 4.16 -23.31
C ARG A 53 18.42 4.84 -21.96
N VAL A 54 18.90 4.17 -20.91
CA VAL A 54 18.94 4.73 -19.57
C VAL A 54 19.96 5.89 -19.56
N ILE A 55 19.47 7.11 -19.28
CA ILE A 55 20.28 8.32 -19.15
C ILE A 55 20.71 8.51 -17.71
N ARG A 56 19.83 8.19 -16.77
CA ARG A 56 20.03 8.41 -15.34
C ARG A 56 19.34 7.32 -14.54
N GLU A 57 19.98 6.92 -13.46
CA GLU A 57 19.46 5.96 -12.49
C GLU A 57 19.59 6.56 -11.08
N ASN A 58 18.49 6.58 -10.33
CA ASN A 58 18.47 7.12 -8.99
C ASN A 58 17.96 6.04 -8.03
N PHE A 59 18.65 5.82 -6.94
CA PHE A 59 18.15 4.97 -5.86
C PHE A 59 17.08 5.71 -5.06
N VAL A 60 15.91 5.10 -4.91
CA VAL A 60 14.76 5.71 -4.23
C VAL A 60 15.06 5.95 -2.75
N ASP A 61 15.87 5.11 -2.12
CA ASP A 61 16.26 5.26 -0.72
C ASP A 61 17.19 6.46 -0.50
N ASP A 62 18.07 6.75 -1.44
CA ASP A 62 18.96 7.91 -1.41
C ASP A 62 18.21 9.23 -1.65
N MET A 63 17.08 9.17 -2.35
CA MET A 63 16.21 10.30 -2.60
C MET A 63 15.37 10.70 -1.37
N ALA A 64 15.07 9.77 -0.49
CA ALA A 64 14.18 9.98 0.66
C ALA A 64 14.66 11.05 1.66
N GLY A 65 15.96 11.40 1.65
CA GLY A 65 16.54 12.45 2.49
C GLY A 65 16.82 13.79 1.79
N ARG A 66 16.77 13.82 0.46
CA ARG A 66 17.14 15.01 -0.34
C ARG A 66 15.93 15.74 -0.96
N ASP A 67 14.82 15.05 -1.12
CA ASP A 67 13.65 15.59 -1.78
C ASP A 67 12.72 16.32 -0.81
N SER A 68 12.91 17.63 -0.73
CA SER A 68 11.96 18.54 -0.07
C SER A 68 10.65 18.76 -0.87
N GLY A 69 10.54 18.18 -2.06
CA GLY A 69 9.49 18.51 -3.04
C GLY A 69 8.57 17.39 -3.52
N GLY A 70 8.47 16.24 -2.84
CA GLY A 70 7.52 15.19 -3.24
C GLY A 70 7.99 14.27 -4.38
N GLU A 71 9.16 14.50 -4.95
CA GLU A 71 9.71 13.70 -6.07
C GLU A 71 9.95 12.23 -5.68
N GLY A 72 10.45 11.98 -4.48
CA GLY A 72 10.68 10.63 -3.97
C GLY A 72 9.43 9.84 -3.61
N GLN A 73 8.23 10.44 -3.66
CA GLN A 73 6.98 9.72 -3.34
C GLN A 73 6.40 8.95 -4.52
N ASN A 74 6.63 9.41 -5.75
CA ASN A 74 6.04 8.82 -6.95
C ASN A 74 6.39 7.33 -7.12
N PRO A 75 7.65 6.90 -7.04
CA PRO A 75 8.02 5.49 -7.14
C PRO A 75 7.38 4.62 -6.04
N LYS A 76 7.25 5.16 -4.82
CA LYS A 76 6.64 4.45 -3.69
C LYS A 76 5.15 4.18 -3.92
N TYR A 77 4.40 5.15 -4.45
CA TYR A 77 2.99 4.96 -4.80
C TYR A 77 2.82 3.97 -5.96
N VAL A 78 3.67 4.03 -6.97
CA VAL A 78 3.64 3.07 -8.08
C VAL A 78 3.89 1.65 -7.57
N ALA A 79 4.90 1.45 -6.73
CA ALA A 79 5.18 0.15 -6.12
C ALA A 79 4.04 -0.35 -5.23
N LEU A 80 3.43 0.54 -4.42
CA LEU A 80 2.29 0.23 -3.58
C LEU A 80 1.09 -0.24 -4.42
N LEU A 81 0.72 0.51 -5.45
CA LEU A 81 -0.38 0.17 -6.35
C LEU A 81 -0.13 -1.12 -7.12
N ALA A 82 1.11 -1.35 -7.57
CA ALA A 82 1.51 -2.61 -8.20
C ALA A 82 1.37 -3.79 -7.22
N GLY A 83 1.76 -3.61 -5.96
CA GLY A 83 1.59 -4.61 -4.91
C GLY A 83 0.12 -4.99 -4.69
N PHE A 84 -0.78 -4.02 -4.63
CA PHE A 84 -2.22 -4.27 -4.56
C PHE A 84 -2.74 -4.99 -5.80
N ALA A 85 -2.33 -4.57 -7.00
CA ALA A 85 -2.72 -5.24 -8.22
C ALA A 85 -2.27 -6.71 -8.23
N MET A 86 -1.05 -7.00 -7.80
CA MET A 86 -0.54 -8.37 -7.68
C MET A 86 -1.36 -9.21 -6.69
N LEU A 87 -1.72 -8.66 -5.52
CA LEU A 87 -2.56 -9.36 -4.54
C LEU A 87 -3.91 -9.77 -5.14
N TYR A 88 -4.54 -8.88 -5.90
CA TYR A 88 -5.80 -9.19 -6.57
C TYR A 88 -5.63 -10.19 -7.73
N MET A 89 -4.47 -10.18 -8.41
CA MET A 89 -4.17 -11.12 -9.50
C MET A 89 -3.90 -12.56 -9.03
N GLN A 90 -3.39 -12.75 -7.82
CA GLN A 90 -3.08 -14.08 -7.27
C GLN A 90 -4.33 -14.90 -6.94
N GLN A 91 -5.52 -14.33 -6.93
CA GLN A 91 -6.75 -15.01 -6.58
C GLN A 91 -7.40 -15.64 -7.81
N SER A 92 -7.91 -16.87 -7.68
CA SER A 92 -8.40 -17.71 -8.78
C SER A 92 -9.64 -17.20 -9.54
N ASN A 93 -10.41 -16.26 -8.97
CA ASN A 93 -11.61 -15.65 -9.60
C ASN A 93 -11.37 -14.17 -9.87
N ARG A 94 -10.61 -13.84 -10.91
CA ARG A 94 -10.16 -12.48 -11.25
C ARG A 94 -11.29 -11.52 -11.61
N ASP A 95 -12.30 -12.00 -12.33
CA ASP A 95 -13.29 -11.15 -12.99
C ASP A 95 -14.50 -10.77 -12.13
N SER A 96 -14.67 -11.40 -10.96
CA SER A 96 -15.83 -11.19 -10.08
C SER A 96 -15.51 -10.39 -8.81
N LYS A 97 -14.34 -9.74 -8.72
CA LYS A 97 -13.91 -9.05 -7.48
C LYS A 97 -13.74 -7.56 -7.67
N ILE A 98 -14.22 -6.82 -6.69
CA ILE A 98 -13.91 -5.40 -6.56
C ILE A 98 -12.45 -5.29 -6.12
N LYS A 99 -11.62 -4.70 -6.97
CA LYS A 99 -10.20 -4.43 -6.69
C LYS A 99 -10.08 -3.08 -5.98
N LEU A 100 -10.58 -3.01 -4.75
CA LEU A 100 -10.70 -1.78 -3.98
C LEU A 100 -9.44 -1.50 -3.16
N VAL A 101 -8.92 -0.29 -3.27
CA VAL A 101 -7.82 0.25 -2.47
C VAL A 101 -8.27 1.54 -1.79
N LEU A 102 -8.10 1.59 -0.47
CA LEU A 102 -8.39 2.75 0.36
C LEU A 102 -7.08 3.43 0.72
N LEU A 103 -6.94 4.71 0.39
CA LEU A 103 -5.75 5.49 0.67
C LEU A 103 -6.12 6.72 1.50
N ASP A 104 -5.52 6.85 2.67
CA ASP A 104 -5.66 8.02 3.52
C ASP A 104 -4.48 8.98 3.34
N GLU A 105 -4.77 10.29 3.31
CA GLU A 105 -3.79 11.36 3.04
C GLU A 105 -2.93 11.16 1.78
N ALA A 106 -3.45 10.38 0.82
CA ALA A 106 -2.72 10.08 -0.39
C ALA A 106 -2.46 11.34 -1.23
N PHE A 107 -1.33 11.33 -1.92
CA PHE A 107 -0.89 12.40 -2.80
C PHE A 107 -0.67 13.77 -2.12
N SER A 108 -0.64 13.81 -0.77
CA SER A 108 -0.52 15.07 -0.01
C SER A 108 0.73 15.87 -0.35
N LYS A 109 1.81 15.22 -0.72
CA LYS A 109 3.11 15.84 -1.10
C LYS A 109 3.43 15.76 -2.59
N MET A 110 2.52 15.28 -3.41
CA MET A 110 2.70 15.19 -4.85
C MET A 110 2.13 16.41 -5.56
N ASP A 111 2.75 16.82 -6.66
CA ASP A 111 2.17 17.79 -7.56
C ASP A 111 0.97 17.22 -8.36
N GLN A 112 0.27 18.08 -9.08
CA GLN A 112 -0.91 17.70 -9.86
C GLN A 112 -0.59 16.69 -10.96
N GLU A 113 0.54 16.87 -11.63
CA GLU A 113 0.93 16.08 -12.79
C GLU A 113 1.27 14.62 -12.37
N ARG A 114 2.05 14.49 -11.31
CA ARG A 114 2.42 13.19 -10.73
C ARG A 114 1.22 12.45 -10.14
N SER A 115 0.34 13.17 -9.44
CA SER A 115 -0.91 12.59 -8.92
C SER A 115 -1.78 12.05 -10.05
N ALA A 116 -1.89 12.78 -11.16
CA ALA A 116 -2.63 12.34 -12.35
C ALA A 116 -2.01 11.08 -12.97
N VAL A 117 -0.69 10.98 -13.04
CA VAL A 117 0.01 9.78 -13.53
C VAL A 117 -0.28 8.58 -12.65
N CYS A 118 -0.21 8.73 -11.32
CA CYS A 118 -0.53 7.65 -10.39
C CYS A 118 -1.98 7.17 -10.51
N LEU A 119 -2.94 8.08 -10.62
CA LEU A 119 -4.36 7.74 -10.81
C LEU A 119 -4.59 7.03 -12.16
N LYS A 120 -3.93 7.48 -13.23
CA LYS A 120 -3.97 6.82 -14.53
C LYS A 120 -3.36 5.42 -14.49
N TYR A 121 -2.28 5.25 -13.73
CA TYR A 121 -1.64 3.94 -13.54
C TYR A 121 -2.56 2.97 -12.79
N ALA A 122 -3.20 3.43 -11.72
CA ALA A 122 -4.18 2.63 -10.97
C ALA A 122 -5.34 2.14 -11.88
N ARG A 123 -5.86 3.01 -12.75
CA ARG A 123 -6.88 2.64 -13.74
C ARG A 123 -6.40 1.58 -14.73
N LYS A 124 -5.14 1.68 -15.20
CA LYS A 124 -4.55 0.66 -16.08
C LYS A 124 -4.44 -0.71 -15.42
N MET A 125 -4.28 -0.74 -14.10
CA MET A 125 -4.27 -1.97 -13.31
C MET A 125 -5.66 -2.43 -12.88
N ASP A 126 -6.70 -1.73 -13.34
CA ASP A 126 -8.10 -2.03 -13.02
C ASP A 126 -8.38 -1.99 -11.50
N LEU A 127 -7.71 -1.06 -10.80
CA LEU A 127 -7.91 -0.80 -9.39
C LEU A 127 -8.98 0.28 -9.20
N GLN A 128 -9.89 0.04 -8.26
CA GLN A 128 -10.81 1.07 -7.77
C GLN A 128 -10.21 1.74 -6.54
N LEU A 129 -10.00 3.06 -6.60
CA LEU A 129 -9.43 3.83 -5.50
C LEU A 129 -10.49 4.64 -4.76
N ILE A 130 -10.44 4.61 -3.44
CA ILE A 130 -11.06 5.62 -2.57
C ILE A 130 -9.91 6.36 -1.88
N VAL A 131 -9.83 7.66 -2.11
CA VAL A 131 -8.72 8.49 -1.65
C VAL A 131 -9.25 9.58 -0.75
N CYS A 132 -8.80 9.64 0.49
CA CYS A 132 -9.07 10.74 1.40
C CYS A 132 -7.98 11.80 1.26
N VAL A 133 -8.38 13.04 1.04
CA VAL A 133 -7.46 14.17 0.87
C VAL A 133 -7.97 15.41 1.59
N PRO A 134 -7.08 16.30 2.07
CA PRO A 134 -7.47 17.62 2.54
C PRO A 134 -8.07 18.49 1.42
N ASP A 135 -8.91 19.47 1.81
CA ASP A 135 -9.63 20.35 0.86
C ASP A 135 -8.66 21.08 -0.09
N GLU A 136 -7.49 21.49 0.39
CA GLU A 136 -6.49 22.20 -0.43
C GLU A 136 -5.98 21.34 -1.59
N ARG A 137 -6.11 20.02 -1.50
CA ARG A 137 -5.67 19.09 -2.54
C ARG A 137 -6.75 18.73 -3.54
N LEU A 138 -8.01 19.04 -3.25
CA LEU A 138 -9.11 18.70 -4.14
C LEU A 138 -8.92 19.30 -5.53
N GLN A 139 -8.46 20.55 -5.61
CA GLN A 139 -8.21 21.25 -6.86
C GLN A 139 -7.28 20.49 -7.81
N SER A 140 -6.20 19.89 -7.26
CA SER A 140 -5.21 19.17 -8.06
C SER A 140 -5.69 17.81 -8.55
N LEU A 141 -6.69 17.22 -7.88
CA LEU A 141 -7.13 15.85 -8.14
C LEU A 141 -8.48 15.78 -8.87
N ILE A 142 -9.34 16.78 -8.72
CA ILE A 142 -10.74 16.72 -9.17
C ILE A 142 -10.90 16.38 -10.66
N ARG A 143 -9.98 16.81 -11.50
CA ARG A 143 -10.00 16.50 -12.95
C ARG A 143 -9.78 15.01 -13.23
N ASN A 144 -9.10 14.30 -12.32
CA ASN A 144 -8.63 12.93 -12.51
C ASN A 144 -9.41 11.87 -11.69
N VAL A 145 -10.42 12.28 -10.92
CA VAL A 145 -11.30 11.39 -10.17
C VAL A 145 -12.69 11.33 -10.77
N ASP A 146 -13.43 10.26 -10.53
CA ASP A 146 -14.74 10.05 -11.12
C ASP A 146 -15.84 10.69 -10.27
N CYS A 147 -15.70 10.67 -8.94
CA CYS A 147 -16.68 11.13 -7.98
C CYS A 147 -16.01 11.82 -6.80
N VAL A 148 -16.64 12.82 -6.22
CA VAL A 148 -16.14 13.56 -5.06
C VAL A 148 -17.23 13.68 -4.01
N TYR A 149 -16.87 13.34 -2.77
CA TYR A 149 -17.71 13.54 -1.59
C TYR A 149 -17.02 14.43 -0.58
N GLY A 150 -17.68 15.51 -0.20
CA GLY A 150 -17.22 16.38 0.87
C GLY A 150 -17.81 15.95 2.22
N PHE A 151 -16.99 15.97 3.26
CA PHE A 151 -17.41 15.69 4.63
C PHE A 151 -17.26 16.95 5.47
N ARG A 152 -18.32 17.34 6.15
CA ARG A 152 -18.30 18.46 7.08
C ARG A 152 -18.71 18.01 8.47
N ARG A 153 -17.89 18.34 9.45
CA ARG A 153 -18.22 18.14 10.87
C ARG A 153 -18.71 19.44 11.48
N HIS A 154 -19.88 19.39 12.09
CA HIS A 154 -20.42 20.47 12.90
C HIS A 154 -20.85 19.89 14.25
N ASN A 155 -20.22 20.35 15.34
CA ASN A 155 -20.34 19.74 16.67
C ASN A 155 -20.02 18.22 16.61
N ASN A 156 -20.97 17.37 17.02
CA ASN A 156 -20.84 15.91 17.00
C ASN A 156 -21.56 15.25 15.81
N GLN A 157 -21.97 16.03 14.81
CA GLN A 157 -22.62 15.53 13.61
C GLN A 157 -21.70 15.65 12.41
N ILE A 158 -21.70 14.61 11.57
CA ILE A 158 -20.99 14.58 10.30
C ILE A 158 -22.04 14.61 9.20
N SER A 159 -21.92 15.55 8.28
CA SER A 159 -22.69 15.60 7.05
C SER A 159 -21.80 15.26 5.85
N MET A 160 -22.35 14.51 4.91
CA MET A 160 -21.71 14.16 3.65
C MET A 160 -22.50 14.80 2.52
N MET A 161 -21.78 15.35 1.54
CA MET A 161 -22.38 15.90 0.33
C MET A 161 -21.63 15.38 -0.90
N HIS A 162 -22.34 15.09 -1.96
CA HIS A 162 -21.77 14.86 -3.27
C HIS A 162 -21.41 16.21 -3.90
N ILE A 163 -20.18 16.33 -4.39
CA ILE A 163 -19.71 17.55 -5.07
C ILE A 163 -19.78 17.31 -6.57
N ASP A 164 -20.58 18.10 -7.28
CA ASP A 164 -20.61 18.08 -8.73
C ASP A 164 -19.30 18.64 -9.29
N LYS A 165 -18.58 17.82 -10.06
CA LYS A 165 -17.29 18.20 -10.62
C LYS A 165 -17.39 19.34 -11.61
N GLY A 166 -18.44 19.36 -12.42
CA GLY A 166 -18.65 20.38 -13.44
C GLY A 166 -18.89 21.76 -12.81
N ASP A 167 -19.67 21.82 -11.77
CA ASP A 167 -19.95 23.06 -11.05
C ASP A 167 -18.72 23.55 -10.28
N TYR A 168 -17.98 22.62 -9.65
CA TYR A 168 -16.74 22.96 -8.97
C TYR A 168 -15.68 23.53 -9.93
N LEU A 169 -15.49 22.91 -11.10
CA LEU A 169 -14.53 23.37 -12.11
C LEU A 169 -14.90 24.75 -12.69
N LYS A 170 -16.19 25.02 -12.92
CA LYS A 170 -16.66 26.34 -13.34
C LYS A 170 -16.35 27.44 -12.31
N LEU A 171 -16.50 27.12 -11.02
CA LEU A 171 -16.17 28.06 -9.94
C LEU A 171 -14.67 28.38 -9.85
N MET A 172 -13.82 27.50 -10.37
CA MET A 172 -12.38 27.68 -10.35
C MET A 172 -11.82 28.42 -11.58
N GLU A 173 -12.56 28.40 -12.69
CA GLU A 173 -12.17 29.03 -13.96
C GLU A 173 -12.72 30.48 -14.10
N GLY A 174 -13.63 30.93 -13.20
CA GLY A 174 -14.17 32.28 -13.15
C GLY A 174 -13.48 33.15 -12.11
#